data_00af174abd00b5dc27913c4d20e989c2
#
_entry.id   00af174abd00b5dc27913c4d20e989c2
#
_cell.length_a   1.000
_cell.length_b   1.000
_cell.length_c   1.000
_cell.angle_alpha   90.00
_cell.angle_beta   90.00
_cell.angle_gamma   90.00
#
_symmetry.space_group_name_H-M   'P 1'
#
loop_
_entity.id
_entity.type
_entity.pdbx_description
1 polymer ?
#
loop_
_entity_poly.entity_id
_entity_poly.type
_entity_poly.pdbx_seq_one_letter_code
_entity_poly.pdbx_strand_id
1 'polypeptide(L)'
;MEFFVAIRKRSFTKEISREFLLSGVSPSVHNRELKTFLQGGHMSGLKTSRRILASTAAIALAVGVTVAAGSSANAATKPVTGGTLYFITHQEQFDHVDPARVYTGRDIAFFNSYLYRNLVSYKPVKGAAGSSLVADLATNTGVPSNAAKTWKFTLRSGITWEDGSKITCEDVKYGVSRPFASDVITDGPQYLVQALDIPKAADGSSEYKGPYKKTGQALYDKAVSCQGNTITFKLNRSFADFNYALTYPAGAPVKASKDTGDKYDLRPFASGPYKIRSYKIGDQMELERNGAWKKSSDPVRTPYPDDIVVRFGLAEDVRDQIMLEDQIPNTVSLDSLQPANTRTFFADPTKKNQRFNVYDPYVRYAAMNVAKGKMDCLDVRKAVFFAINTQALIDLSGGREFYGDPGDNPVKPVLGLDYKKTTGNIHDSNWSINGNPTYAASLMAKAKSSCPDAYDRATNPDKGIVWDISQSATNQKASVLIEDALKAAGIKIKFNFIPSGQYYSTVMNPAKQNDISSAGWGADWANASTVLPELFTQEGGFNLSQNWNDAAYAAFKKLSDAGKNETNRAKQASIWKQASQYVMDQYWIIRPVFGKQQFQWGSKVGGVFYWEPQGTFGFGGLYVKS
;
A
#
# COMPACT_ATOMS: atom_id res chain seq x y z
N MET A 1 17.07 35.34 34.60
CA MET A 1 17.15 36.62 33.86
C MET A 1 16.02 36.60 32.86
N GLU A 2 14.95 37.25 33.26
CA GLU A 2 13.63 37.30 32.60
C GLU A 2 13.67 38.07 31.30
N PHE A 3 12.90 37.66 30.32
CA PHE A 3 12.26 38.60 29.37
C PHE A 3 10.85 38.09 29.00
N PHE A 4 9.87 38.74 29.57
CA PHE A 4 8.48 38.75 29.19
C PHE A 4 8.29 39.57 27.92
N VAL A 5 7.56 39.04 26.93
CA VAL A 5 6.88 39.85 25.94
C VAL A 5 5.42 39.44 25.84
N ALA A 6 4.56 40.35 26.25
CA ALA A 6 3.11 40.27 26.17
C ALA A 6 2.61 40.52 24.74
N ILE A 7 1.69 39.71 24.24
CA ILE A 7 0.89 40.01 23.05
C ILE A 7 -0.58 40.11 23.43
N ARG A 8 -1.14 41.29 23.14
CA ARG A 8 -2.48 41.78 23.39
C ARG A 8 -3.55 40.87 22.75
N LYS A 9 -4.55 40.52 23.56
CA LYS A 9 -5.90 40.15 23.12
C LYS A 9 -6.58 41.36 22.47
N ARG A 10 -7.16 41.19 21.29
CA ARG A 10 -8.24 42.02 20.77
C ARG A 10 -9.46 41.12 20.52
N SER A 11 -10.46 41.35 21.31
CA SER A 11 -11.84 40.94 21.22
C SER A 11 -12.50 41.65 20.04
N PHE A 12 -13.22 40.91 19.17
CA PHE A 12 -14.28 41.47 18.34
C PHE A 12 -15.52 40.61 18.57
N THR A 13 -16.44 41.17 19.32
CA THR A 13 -17.82 40.72 19.47
C THR A 13 -18.76 41.72 18.83
N LYS A 14 -19.80 41.17 18.20
CA LYS A 14 -21.09 41.78 17.81
C LYS A 14 -21.16 42.61 16.55
N GLU A 15 -22.04 42.13 15.76
CA GLU A 15 -23.23 42.67 15.10
C GLU A 15 -23.34 42.15 13.67
N ILE A 16 -24.39 41.36 13.43
CA ILE A 16 -25.45 41.65 12.45
C ILE A 16 -26.53 40.59 12.66
N SER A 17 -27.63 41.06 13.28
CA SER A 17 -28.93 40.39 13.31
C SER A 17 -29.88 41.12 12.38
N ARG A 18 -30.82 40.33 11.77
CA ARG A 18 -32.05 40.76 11.09
C ARG A 18 -31.92 41.27 9.65
N GLU A 19 -32.42 40.45 8.78
CA GLU A 19 -33.58 40.67 7.92
C GLU A 19 -33.62 39.60 6.83
N PHE A 20 -34.57 38.75 6.79
CA PHE A 20 -35.64 38.58 5.82
C PHE A 20 -36.48 37.35 6.17
N LEU A 21 -37.58 37.65 6.84
CA LEU A 21 -38.82 36.85 6.83
C LEU A 21 -39.70 37.38 5.71
N LEU A 22 -40.49 36.46 5.12
CA LEU A 22 -41.65 36.67 4.23
C LEU A 22 -41.43 36.36 2.76
N SER A 23 -41.79 35.13 2.41
CA SER A 23 -42.80 34.84 1.40
C SER A 23 -42.99 33.31 1.35
N GLY A 24 -44.04 32.91 1.86
CA GLY A 24 -44.91 31.83 1.90
C GLY A 24 -45.61 31.56 0.60
N VAL A 25 -45.59 30.32 0.17
CA VAL A 25 -46.68 29.65 -0.55
C VAL A 25 -46.56 28.17 -0.22
N SER A 26 -47.58 27.64 0.38
CA SER A 26 -47.88 26.21 0.63
C SER A 26 -49.20 25.88 -0.10
N PRO A 27 -49.72 24.65 -0.06
CA PRO A 27 -49.54 23.59 -1.09
C PRO A 27 -50.89 23.29 -1.79
N SER A 28 -50.92 22.52 -2.83
CA SER A 28 -52.13 21.81 -3.28
C SER A 28 -51.87 20.40 -3.77
N VAL A 29 -52.39 19.51 -3.02
CA VAL A 29 -52.87 18.12 -3.24
C VAL A 29 -53.44 17.89 -4.63
N HIS A 30 -53.08 16.80 -5.29
CA HIS A 30 -54.00 15.98 -6.04
C HIS A 30 -53.58 14.50 -6.04
N ASN A 31 -54.35 13.73 -5.32
CA ASN A 31 -54.56 12.28 -5.42
C ASN A 31 -55.28 11.93 -6.74
N ARG A 32 -54.88 10.90 -7.42
CA ARG A 32 -55.81 9.96 -8.09
C ARG A 32 -55.18 8.59 -8.28
N GLU A 33 -55.85 7.63 -7.67
CA GLU A 33 -55.79 6.19 -7.84
C GLU A 33 -56.21 5.76 -9.27
N LEU A 34 -55.79 4.55 -9.66
CA LEU A 34 -56.62 3.40 -10.14
C LEU A 34 -55.69 2.27 -10.56
N LYS A 35 -55.64 1.19 -9.82
CA LYS A 35 -56.39 -0.09 -9.88
C LYS A 35 -56.20 -0.88 -11.18
N THR A 36 -55.52 -2.00 -11.02
CA THR A 36 -55.88 -3.39 -11.34
C THR A 36 -56.24 -3.75 -12.76
N PHE A 37 -55.52 -4.70 -13.35
CA PHE A 37 -56.13 -5.86 -14.03
C PHE A 37 -55.22 -7.10 -13.90
N LEU A 38 -55.79 -8.10 -13.25
CA LEU A 38 -55.38 -9.49 -13.17
C LEU A 38 -56.07 -10.30 -14.29
N GLN A 39 -55.52 -11.46 -14.53
CA GLN A 39 -56.03 -12.65 -15.25
C GLN A 39 -55.32 -12.83 -16.60
N GLY A 40 -54.76 -13.97 -16.96
CA GLY A 40 -54.96 -15.33 -16.53
C GLY A 40 -54.99 -16.18 -17.79
N GLY A 41 -54.24 -17.24 -17.87
CA GLY A 41 -54.29 -18.13 -19.01
C GLY A 41 -53.28 -19.28 -18.94
N HIS A 42 -53.77 -20.37 -18.51
CA HIS A 42 -53.13 -21.65 -18.28
C HIS A 42 -52.90 -22.50 -19.56
N MET A 43 -52.02 -23.47 -19.37
CA MET A 43 -51.95 -24.85 -19.89
C MET A 43 -51.07 -25.10 -21.11
N SER A 44 -50.18 -25.93 -20.93
CA SER A 44 -49.90 -27.38 -21.02
C SER A 44 -49.07 -27.67 -22.27
N GLY A 45 -48.05 -28.41 -22.29
CA GLY A 45 -47.67 -29.65 -21.68
C GLY A 45 -47.10 -30.59 -22.76
N LEU A 46 -46.21 -31.48 -22.37
CA LEU A 46 -45.68 -32.70 -23.03
C LEU A 46 -44.32 -32.56 -23.70
N LYS A 47 -43.28 -33.04 -23.05
CA LYS A 47 -42.67 -34.37 -22.86
C LYS A 47 -42.07 -35.00 -24.13
N THR A 48 -40.80 -35.38 -23.92
CA THR A 48 -40.07 -36.58 -24.41
C THR A 48 -39.51 -36.48 -25.85
N SER A 49 -38.33 -36.86 -26.15
CA SER A 49 -37.27 -37.72 -25.70
C SER A 49 -36.26 -37.96 -26.82
N ARG A 50 -35.01 -38.03 -26.45
CA ARG A 50 -33.98 -38.99 -26.88
C ARG A 50 -33.55 -39.20 -28.35
N ARG A 51 -32.25 -39.02 -28.52
CA ARG A 51 -31.25 -39.92 -29.15
C ARG A 51 -30.84 -39.69 -30.61
N ILE A 52 -29.57 -39.42 -30.81
CA ILE A 52 -28.45 -40.24 -31.30
C ILE A 52 -28.07 -40.07 -32.79
N LEU A 53 -26.77 -39.76 -32.98
CA LEU A 53 -25.78 -40.23 -33.98
C LEU A 53 -25.71 -39.65 -35.41
N ALA A 54 -24.54 -39.07 -35.62
CA ALA A 54 -23.53 -39.45 -36.59
C ALA A 54 -23.58 -38.92 -38.04
N SER A 55 -22.49 -38.21 -38.34
CA SER A 55 -21.68 -38.27 -39.57
C SER A 55 -22.31 -38.03 -40.93
N THR A 56 -21.85 -37.09 -41.68
CA THR A 56 -20.97 -37.16 -42.83
C THR A 56 -20.98 -35.87 -43.65
N ALA A 57 -19.86 -35.58 -44.26
CA ALA A 57 -19.56 -34.44 -45.07
C ALA A 57 -20.39 -34.35 -46.37
N ALA A 58 -20.69 -33.10 -46.76
CA ALA A 58 -20.88 -32.76 -48.18
C ALA A 58 -20.66 -31.25 -48.40
N ILE A 59 -19.83 -30.96 -49.37
CA ILE A 59 -19.50 -29.66 -49.94
C ILE A 59 -20.68 -29.16 -50.75
N ALA A 60 -21.14 -27.92 -50.51
CA ALA A 60 -21.91 -27.17 -51.49
C ALA A 60 -21.65 -25.67 -51.38
N LEU A 61 -21.13 -25.06 -52.41
CA LEU A 61 -21.06 -23.61 -52.61
C LEU A 61 -22.44 -22.98 -52.53
N ALA A 62 -22.60 -21.95 -51.74
CA ALA A 62 -23.65 -20.95 -51.90
C ALA A 62 -23.14 -19.58 -51.54
N VAL A 63 -23.25 -18.66 -52.47
CA VAL A 63 -23.01 -17.24 -52.39
C VAL A 63 -23.86 -16.65 -51.26
N GLY A 64 -23.23 -16.23 -50.17
CA GLY A 64 -23.87 -15.60 -49.04
C GLY A 64 -23.38 -14.17 -48.88
N VAL A 65 -24.31 -13.26 -48.99
CA VAL A 65 -24.15 -11.82 -48.65
C VAL A 65 -23.58 -11.70 -47.24
N THR A 66 -22.35 -11.25 -47.14
CA THR A 66 -21.73 -10.86 -45.85
C THR A 66 -22.39 -9.56 -45.38
N VAL A 67 -23.33 -9.67 -44.46
CA VAL A 67 -23.65 -8.56 -43.55
C VAL A 67 -22.44 -8.42 -42.64
N ALA A 68 -21.62 -7.44 -42.92
CA ALA A 68 -20.57 -7.01 -42.03
C ALA A 68 -21.23 -6.38 -40.79
N ALA A 69 -21.51 -7.21 -39.77
CA ALA A 69 -21.69 -6.71 -38.42
C ALA A 69 -20.34 -6.12 -38.00
N GLY A 70 -20.22 -4.82 -38.18
CA GLY A 70 -19.10 -4.04 -37.69
C GLY A 70 -19.04 -4.11 -36.17
N SER A 71 -18.38 -5.13 -35.61
CA SER A 71 -17.78 -5.02 -34.30
C SER A 71 -16.71 -3.93 -34.43
N SER A 72 -17.04 -2.73 -33.99
CA SER A 72 -16.06 -1.70 -33.68
C SER A 72 -15.16 -2.23 -32.58
N ALA A 73 -14.19 -3.08 -32.98
CA ALA A 73 -13.00 -3.26 -32.18
C ALA A 73 -12.44 -1.85 -31.99
N ASN A 74 -12.54 -1.30 -30.79
CA ASN A 74 -11.78 -0.12 -30.40
C ASN A 74 -10.32 -0.44 -30.74
N ALA A 75 -9.86 0.06 -31.88
CA ALA A 75 -8.44 -0.01 -32.25
C ALA A 75 -7.69 0.65 -31.09
N ALA A 76 -6.89 -0.14 -30.37
CA ALA A 76 -6.05 0.37 -29.30
C ALA A 76 -5.23 1.50 -29.93
N THR A 77 -5.50 2.73 -29.54
CA THR A 77 -4.78 3.91 -30.03
C THR A 77 -3.30 3.70 -29.72
N LYS A 78 -2.47 3.72 -30.77
CA LYS A 78 -1.02 3.59 -30.57
C LYS A 78 -0.54 4.68 -29.64
N PRO A 79 0.36 4.38 -28.68
CA PRO A 79 0.93 5.40 -27.81
C PRO A 79 1.55 6.54 -28.64
N VAL A 80 1.22 7.76 -28.27
CA VAL A 80 1.72 8.99 -28.92
C VAL A 80 2.82 9.57 -28.04
N THR A 81 3.91 10.02 -28.67
CA THR A 81 4.98 10.76 -28.01
C THR A 81 4.69 12.24 -28.11
N GLY A 82 4.88 12.98 -27.02
CA GLY A 82 4.70 14.43 -26.97
C GLY A 82 3.66 14.88 -25.94
N GLY A 83 3.56 16.18 -25.78
CA GLY A 83 2.62 16.85 -24.88
C GLY A 83 3.04 16.83 -23.41
N THR A 84 2.25 17.55 -22.59
CA THR A 84 2.44 17.64 -21.14
C THR A 84 1.47 16.72 -20.42
N LEU A 85 1.96 15.88 -19.51
CA LEU A 85 1.14 15.07 -18.60
C LEU A 85 1.09 15.76 -17.24
N TYR A 86 -0.11 16.00 -16.73
CA TYR A 86 -0.32 16.58 -15.40
C TYR A 86 -0.63 15.51 -14.36
N PHE A 87 -0.13 15.75 -13.15
CA PHE A 87 -0.54 15.07 -11.93
C PHE A 87 -1.02 16.10 -10.93
N ILE A 88 -2.07 15.76 -10.17
CA ILE A 88 -2.66 16.66 -9.17
C ILE A 88 -2.78 15.93 -7.83
N THR A 89 -2.49 16.67 -6.74
CA THR A 89 -2.58 16.17 -5.37
C THR A 89 -2.93 17.29 -4.40
N HIS A 90 -3.58 16.94 -3.28
CA HIS A 90 -3.80 17.85 -2.16
C HIS A 90 -2.56 18.00 -1.26
N GLN A 91 -1.60 17.09 -1.39
CA GLN A 91 -0.35 17.17 -0.62
C GLN A 91 0.51 18.34 -1.08
N GLU A 92 1.20 18.97 -0.13
CA GLU A 92 2.09 20.11 -0.40
C GLU A 92 3.37 19.71 -1.16
N GLN A 93 3.74 18.42 -1.10
CA GLN A 93 4.94 17.86 -1.72
C GLN A 93 4.87 16.32 -1.77
N PHE A 94 5.81 15.67 -2.43
CA PHE A 94 6.12 14.28 -2.16
C PHE A 94 6.73 14.13 -0.77
N ASP A 95 6.57 12.97 -0.11
CA ASP A 95 7.18 12.75 1.19
C ASP A 95 8.68 12.97 1.10
N HIS A 96 9.33 12.36 0.11
CA HIS A 96 10.73 12.55 -0.23
C HIS A 96 10.95 12.40 -1.74
N VAL A 97 12.00 13.09 -2.22
CA VAL A 97 12.50 12.92 -3.58
C VAL A 97 13.90 12.27 -3.58
N ASP A 98 14.66 12.38 -2.49
CA ASP A 98 15.94 11.69 -2.30
C ASP A 98 15.77 10.17 -2.40
N PRO A 99 16.49 9.47 -3.31
CA PRO A 99 16.35 8.04 -3.51
C PRO A 99 16.59 7.22 -2.22
N ALA A 100 17.43 7.68 -1.30
CA ALA A 100 17.69 6.98 -0.04
C ALA A 100 16.49 7.04 0.94
N ARG A 101 15.53 7.97 0.73
CA ARG A 101 14.42 8.28 1.64
C ARG A 101 13.05 7.91 1.07
N VAL A 102 12.89 7.81 -0.25
CA VAL A 102 11.62 7.46 -0.91
C VAL A 102 11.16 6.08 -0.47
N TYR A 103 9.98 6.01 0.19
CA TYR A 103 9.47 4.75 0.74
C TYR A 103 7.97 4.48 0.51
N THR A 104 7.16 5.44 0.10
CA THR A 104 5.75 5.15 -0.23
C THR A 104 5.62 4.52 -1.61
N GLY A 105 4.75 3.51 -1.77
CA GLY A 105 4.62 2.75 -3.03
C GLY A 105 4.33 3.63 -4.25
N ARG A 106 3.48 4.67 -4.08
CA ARG A 106 3.19 5.65 -5.12
C ARG A 106 4.46 6.40 -5.57
N ASP A 107 5.23 6.91 -4.62
CA ASP A 107 6.40 7.75 -4.91
C ASP A 107 7.54 6.89 -5.48
N ILE A 108 7.73 5.65 -4.97
CA ILE A 108 8.66 4.67 -5.55
C ILE A 108 8.31 4.41 -7.03
N ALA A 109 7.04 4.14 -7.34
CA ALA A 109 6.61 3.88 -8.71
C ALA A 109 6.80 5.10 -9.61
N PHE A 110 6.48 6.31 -9.11
CA PHE A 110 6.64 7.57 -9.84
C PHE A 110 8.11 7.85 -10.15
N PHE A 111 8.96 7.86 -9.15
CA PHE A 111 10.37 8.20 -9.32
C PHE A 111 11.15 7.13 -10.07
N ASN A 112 10.86 5.84 -9.86
CA ASN A 112 11.44 4.75 -10.66
C ASN A 112 10.98 4.77 -12.12
N SER A 113 9.83 5.37 -12.42
CA SER A 113 9.37 5.53 -13.80
C SER A 113 10.06 6.69 -14.52
N TYR A 114 10.43 7.73 -13.79
CA TYR A 114 10.85 9.00 -14.41
C TYR A 114 12.27 9.43 -14.09
N LEU A 115 12.70 9.40 -12.81
CA LEU A 115 13.98 10.00 -12.37
C LEU A 115 15.09 8.97 -12.13
N TYR A 116 14.75 7.78 -11.57
CA TYR A 116 15.76 6.83 -11.11
C TYR A 116 15.76 5.56 -11.93
N ARG A 117 16.95 4.95 -11.98
CA ARG A 117 17.15 3.60 -12.43
C ARG A 117 17.83 2.81 -11.31
N ASN A 118 17.32 1.63 -11.04
CA ASN A 118 17.89 0.71 -10.06
C ASN A 118 18.66 -0.42 -10.78
N LEU A 119 19.35 -1.28 -10.05
CA LEU A 119 19.99 -2.47 -10.64
C LEU A 119 18.95 -3.38 -11.31
N VAL A 120 17.79 -3.52 -10.67
CA VAL A 120 16.64 -4.31 -11.14
C VAL A 120 15.36 -3.50 -10.98
N SER A 121 14.34 -3.87 -11.70
CA SER A 121 13.00 -3.26 -11.64
C SER A 121 11.93 -4.34 -11.72
N TYR A 122 10.72 -3.99 -11.36
CA TYR A 122 9.55 -4.79 -11.72
C TYR A 122 9.23 -4.64 -13.20
N LYS A 123 8.68 -5.69 -13.81
CA LYS A 123 8.21 -5.65 -15.19
C LYS A 123 7.01 -4.69 -15.30
N PRO A 124 7.05 -3.65 -16.17
CA PRO A 124 6.01 -2.62 -16.23
C PRO A 124 4.79 -3.11 -17.05
N VAL A 125 4.07 -4.09 -16.52
CA VAL A 125 2.87 -4.67 -17.11
C VAL A 125 1.82 -4.94 -16.03
N LYS A 126 0.55 -5.01 -16.42
CA LYS A 126 -0.58 -5.34 -15.54
C LYS A 126 -0.57 -6.80 -15.11
N GLY A 127 -1.21 -7.06 -13.97
CA GLY A 127 -1.45 -8.41 -13.45
C GLY A 127 -0.22 -9.03 -12.80
N ALA A 128 -0.33 -10.29 -12.39
CA ALA A 128 0.72 -11.01 -11.67
C ALA A 128 2.10 -11.00 -12.36
N ALA A 129 2.13 -10.89 -13.70
CA ALA A 129 3.38 -10.76 -14.45
C ALA A 129 4.15 -9.48 -14.11
N GLY A 130 3.46 -8.44 -13.63
CA GLY A 130 4.05 -7.18 -13.16
C GLY A 130 4.92 -7.35 -11.91
N SER A 131 4.72 -8.40 -11.12
CA SER A 131 5.55 -8.69 -9.93
C SER A 131 6.88 -9.40 -10.25
N SER A 132 7.12 -9.75 -11.51
CA SER A 132 8.39 -10.37 -11.92
C SER A 132 9.50 -9.32 -12.02
N LEU A 133 10.69 -9.66 -11.52
CA LEU A 133 11.87 -8.81 -11.68
C LEU A 133 12.43 -8.89 -13.09
N VAL A 134 12.88 -7.75 -13.56
CA VAL A 134 13.64 -7.58 -14.81
C VAL A 134 14.93 -6.81 -14.55
N ALA A 135 15.95 -7.09 -15.34
CA ALA A 135 17.20 -6.34 -15.28
C ALA A 135 16.99 -4.90 -15.77
N ASP A 136 17.50 -3.89 -15.03
CA ASP A 136 17.43 -2.48 -15.39
C ASP A 136 18.81 -1.90 -15.67
N LEU A 137 19.50 -1.28 -14.71
CA LEU A 137 20.90 -0.87 -14.87
C LEU A 137 21.84 -2.07 -14.99
N ALA A 138 21.50 -3.17 -14.33
CA ALA A 138 22.24 -4.42 -14.49
C ALA A 138 21.80 -5.18 -15.75
N THR A 139 22.64 -6.13 -16.20
CA THR A 139 22.36 -7.06 -17.31
C THR A 139 21.62 -8.32 -16.85
N ASN A 140 21.49 -8.50 -15.52
CA ASN A 140 20.84 -9.64 -14.88
C ASN A 140 20.01 -9.17 -13.68
N THR A 141 19.20 -10.06 -13.12
CA THR A 141 18.38 -9.81 -11.92
C THR A 141 19.09 -10.19 -10.61
N GLY A 142 20.42 -10.32 -10.66
CA GLY A 142 21.27 -10.76 -9.56
C GLY A 142 21.60 -12.25 -9.62
N VAL A 143 22.86 -12.57 -9.34
CA VAL A 143 23.37 -13.95 -9.27
C VAL A 143 23.72 -14.26 -7.82
N PRO A 144 22.87 -15.04 -7.11
CA PRO A 144 23.15 -15.45 -5.74
C PRO A 144 24.20 -16.55 -5.68
N SER A 145 24.95 -16.57 -4.60
CA SER A 145 25.88 -17.64 -4.22
C SER A 145 26.00 -17.74 -2.72
N ASN A 146 26.70 -18.74 -2.21
CA ASN A 146 26.89 -18.94 -0.76
C ASN A 146 25.55 -18.90 0.02
N ALA A 147 24.59 -19.75 -0.41
CA ALA A 147 23.24 -19.80 0.14
C ALA A 147 22.56 -18.41 0.21
N ALA A 148 22.65 -17.64 -0.89
CA ALA A 148 22.14 -16.28 -1.03
C ALA A 148 22.71 -15.26 -0.02
N LYS A 149 23.88 -15.52 0.55
CA LYS A 149 24.66 -14.54 1.34
C LYS A 149 25.57 -13.68 0.47
N THR A 150 25.71 -13.98 -0.80
CA THR A 150 26.52 -13.18 -1.75
C THR A 150 25.74 -12.99 -3.02
N TRP A 151 25.61 -11.74 -3.46
CA TRP A 151 24.92 -11.38 -4.69
C TRP A 151 25.80 -10.57 -5.62
N LYS A 152 25.76 -10.87 -6.92
CA LYS A 152 26.50 -10.14 -7.94
C LYS A 152 25.59 -9.60 -9.03
N PHE A 153 25.84 -8.35 -9.42
CA PHE A 153 25.16 -7.68 -10.53
C PHE A 153 26.19 -7.05 -11.46
N THR A 154 25.99 -7.20 -12.76
CA THR A 154 26.87 -6.60 -13.77
C THR A 154 26.16 -5.46 -14.46
N LEU A 155 26.71 -4.25 -14.38
CA LEU A 155 26.14 -3.04 -14.99
C LEU A 155 26.21 -3.10 -16.52
N ARG A 156 25.17 -2.55 -17.17
CA ARG A 156 25.14 -2.34 -18.61
C ARG A 156 26.18 -1.31 -19.03
N SER A 157 26.60 -1.39 -20.28
CA SER A 157 27.35 -0.31 -20.94
C SER A 157 26.38 0.79 -21.43
N GLY A 158 26.91 2.00 -21.60
CA GLY A 158 26.16 3.13 -22.18
C GLY A 158 25.08 3.75 -21.28
N ILE A 159 25.12 3.47 -19.98
CA ILE A 159 24.27 4.14 -18.97
C ILE A 159 24.90 5.47 -18.56
N THR A 160 24.08 6.52 -18.49
CA THR A 160 24.57 7.90 -18.29
C THR A 160 23.69 8.65 -17.28
N TRP A 161 24.32 9.58 -16.60
CA TRP A 161 23.68 10.62 -15.83
C TRP A 161 23.06 11.71 -16.74
N GLU A 162 22.27 12.61 -16.18
CA GLU A 162 21.62 13.71 -16.89
C GLU A 162 22.60 14.73 -17.52
N ASP A 163 23.87 14.72 -17.08
CA ASP A 163 24.95 15.53 -17.67
C ASP A 163 25.74 14.79 -18.76
N GLY A 164 25.33 13.56 -19.10
CA GLY A 164 26.00 12.71 -20.10
C GLY A 164 27.19 11.92 -19.57
N SER A 165 27.65 12.15 -18.35
CA SER A 165 28.72 11.35 -17.73
C SER A 165 28.25 9.92 -17.45
N LYS A 166 29.20 8.95 -17.47
CA LYS A 166 28.88 7.54 -17.25
C LYS A 166 28.43 7.28 -15.80
N ILE A 167 27.43 6.41 -15.64
CA ILE A 167 27.10 5.78 -14.35
C ILE A 167 28.04 4.60 -14.19
N THR A 168 28.67 4.51 -13.03
CA THR A 168 29.68 3.51 -12.70
C THR A 168 29.24 2.59 -11.55
N CYS A 169 29.98 1.51 -11.32
CA CYS A 169 29.78 0.66 -10.14
C CYS A 169 29.94 1.46 -8.83
N GLU A 170 30.89 2.38 -8.79
CA GLU A 170 31.13 3.20 -7.60
C GLU A 170 29.96 4.15 -7.31
N ASP A 171 29.24 4.65 -8.32
CA ASP A 171 28.03 5.45 -8.10
C ASP A 171 26.91 4.62 -7.43
N VAL A 172 26.75 3.34 -7.81
CA VAL A 172 25.80 2.42 -7.14
C VAL A 172 26.27 2.13 -5.72
N LYS A 173 27.55 1.82 -5.53
CA LYS A 173 28.13 1.59 -4.21
C LYS A 173 27.96 2.82 -3.31
N TYR A 174 28.16 4.02 -3.85
CA TYR A 174 27.93 5.26 -3.11
C TYR A 174 26.45 5.44 -2.73
N GLY A 175 25.53 5.26 -3.66
CA GLY A 175 24.08 5.35 -3.39
C GLY A 175 23.66 4.44 -2.24
N VAL A 176 24.06 3.15 -2.30
CA VAL A 176 23.80 2.14 -1.27
C VAL A 176 24.41 2.49 0.10
N SER A 177 25.48 3.30 0.13
CA SER A 177 26.11 3.72 1.38
C SER A 177 25.35 4.80 2.15
N ARG A 178 24.48 5.58 1.46
CA ARG A 178 23.83 6.76 2.04
C ARG A 178 22.86 6.43 3.18
N PRO A 179 22.01 5.38 3.12
CA PRO A 179 21.13 5.02 4.24
C PRO A 179 21.83 4.73 5.57
N PHE A 180 23.14 4.47 5.55
CA PHE A 180 23.94 4.28 6.79
C PHE A 180 24.25 5.58 7.52
N ALA A 181 24.10 6.72 6.89
CA ALA A 181 24.30 8.04 7.48
C ALA A 181 23.01 8.51 8.19
N SER A 182 22.61 7.82 9.25
CA SER A 182 21.33 8.02 9.96
C SER A 182 21.14 9.40 10.60
N ASP A 183 22.20 10.20 10.67
CA ASP A 183 22.16 11.59 11.10
C ASP A 183 21.81 12.59 9.97
N VAL A 184 21.90 12.16 8.72
CA VAL A 184 21.55 12.93 7.52
C VAL A 184 20.33 12.33 6.84
N ILE A 185 20.31 11.01 6.70
CA ILE A 185 19.22 10.21 6.15
C ILE A 185 18.44 9.61 7.33
N THR A 186 17.48 10.37 7.84
CA THR A 186 16.79 10.07 9.10
C THR A 186 15.64 9.06 8.97
N ASP A 187 15.25 8.75 7.75
CA ASP A 187 14.09 7.89 7.39
C ASP A 187 14.37 7.11 6.10
N GLY A 188 13.34 6.44 5.57
CA GLY A 188 13.45 5.61 4.37
C GLY A 188 13.68 4.12 4.68
N PRO A 189 13.77 3.26 3.63
CA PRO A 189 13.84 1.82 3.77
C PRO A 189 15.19 1.37 4.35
N GLN A 190 15.16 0.53 5.38
CA GLN A 190 16.35 0.06 6.11
C GLN A 190 16.87 -1.30 5.65
N TYR A 191 16.31 -1.89 4.58
CA TYR A 191 16.65 -3.26 4.13
C TYR A 191 18.13 -3.47 3.85
N LEU A 192 18.79 -2.49 3.22
CA LEU A 192 20.22 -2.56 2.92
C LEU A 192 21.07 -2.47 4.17
N VAL A 193 20.70 -1.58 5.11
CA VAL A 193 21.39 -1.42 6.41
C VAL A 193 21.27 -2.69 7.26
N GLN A 194 20.12 -3.36 7.21
CA GLN A 194 19.87 -4.58 7.97
C GLN A 194 20.50 -5.82 7.34
N ALA A 195 20.66 -5.85 6.01
CA ALA A 195 21.07 -7.05 5.28
C ALA A 195 22.58 -7.16 5.04
N LEU A 196 23.27 -6.03 4.83
CA LEU A 196 24.71 -6.05 4.52
C LEU A 196 25.54 -6.59 5.68
N ASP A 197 26.62 -7.31 5.35
CA ASP A 197 27.53 -7.93 6.32
C ASP A 197 28.44 -6.89 6.98
N ILE A 198 27.81 -6.04 7.79
CA ILE A 198 28.46 -4.98 8.57
C ILE A 198 28.11 -5.20 10.04
N PRO A 199 29.10 -5.24 10.95
CA PRO A 199 28.87 -5.40 12.37
C PRO A 199 27.96 -4.29 12.93
N LYS A 200 27.26 -4.62 14.00
CA LYS A 200 26.47 -3.66 14.78
C LYS A 200 27.23 -3.25 16.03
N ALA A 201 27.16 -1.98 16.36
CA ALA A 201 27.64 -1.42 17.62
C ALA A 201 26.76 -1.89 18.80
N ALA A 202 27.19 -1.64 20.03
CA ALA A 202 26.48 -2.06 21.25
C ALA A 202 25.06 -1.47 21.37
N ASP A 203 24.81 -0.33 20.75
CA ASP A 203 23.49 0.32 20.67
C ASP A 203 22.58 -0.24 19.56
N GLY A 204 23.04 -1.27 18.84
CA GLY A 204 22.32 -1.89 17.73
C GLY A 204 22.45 -1.16 16.39
N SER A 205 23.08 0.02 16.34
CA SER A 205 23.36 0.75 15.09
C SER A 205 24.48 0.09 14.29
N SER A 206 24.55 0.36 12.98
CA SER A 206 25.68 -0.10 12.15
C SER A 206 27.00 0.54 12.60
N GLU A 207 28.12 -0.22 12.60
CA GLU A 207 29.46 0.35 12.81
C GLU A 207 29.90 1.22 11.64
N TYR A 208 29.40 1.01 10.43
CA TYR A 208 29.57 1.95 9.33
C TYR A 208 28.57 3.09 9.45
N LYS A 209 29.06 4.33 9.44
CA LYS A 209 28.23 5.54 9.66
C LYS A 209 27.99 6.36 8.38
N GLY A 210 28.02 5.70 7.23
CA GLY A 210 27.72 6.33 5.94
C GLY A 210 28.87 7.12 5.32
N PRO A 211 28.66 7.64 4.09
CA PRO A 211 29.72 8.22 3.27
C PRO A 211 30.21 9.58 3.79
N TYR A 212 29.41 10.29 4.58
CA TYR A 212 29.78 11.63 5.07
C TYR A 212 30.79 11.57 6.21
N LYS A 213 30.65 10.63 7.14
CA LYS A 213 31.57 10.43 8.28
C LYS A 213 32.72 9.48 7.97
N LYS A 214 32.49 8.53 7.04
CA LYS A 214 33.42 7.46 6.65
C LYS A 214 33.89 6.57 7.81
N THR A 215 33.31 6.69 9.00
CA THR A 215 33.57 5.77 10.13
C THR A 215 33.17 4.37 9.73
N GLY A 216 34.07 3.38 9.88
CA GLY A 216 33.82 1.99 9.48
C GLY A 216 33.88 1.74 7.96
N GLN A 217 34.45 2.63 7.16
CA GLN A 217 34.51 2.52 5.69
C GLN A 217 35.09 1.17 5.23
N ALA A 218 36.14 0.66 5.87
CA ALA A 218 36.72 -0.63 5.51
C ALA A 218 35.75 -1.82 5.71
N LEU A 219 34.81 -1.73 6.65
CA LEU A 219 33.75 -2.73 6.85
C LEU A 219 32.77 -2.70 5.68
N TYR A 220 32.36 -1.50 5.26
CA TYR A 220 31.50 -1.31 4.11
C TYR A 220 32.15 -1.81 2.81
N ASP A 221 33.43 -1.52 2.59
CA ASP A 221 34.17 -1.94 1.42
C ASP A 221 34.32 -3.47 1.33
N LYS A 222 34.32 -4.19 2.45
CA LYS A 222 34.26 -5.66 2.49
C LYS A 222 32.88 -6.19 2.14
N ALA A 223 31.81 -5.48 2.56
CA ALA A 223 30.43 -5.88 2.31
C ALA A 223 29.95 -5.53 0.90
N VAL A 224 30.39 -4.39 0.34
CA VAL A 224 30.01 -3.92 -0.99
C VAL A 224 31.29 -3.58 -1.77
N SER A 225 31.54 -4.32 -2.84
CA SER A 225 32.76 -4.15 -3.64
C SER A 225 32.48 -4.09 -5.14
N CYS A 226 33.30 -3.30 -5.85
CA CYS A 226 33.29 -3.14 -7.28
C CYS A 226 34.50 -3.83 -7.93
N GLN A 227 34.23 -4.59 -9.02
CA GLN A 227 35.27 -5.09 -9.90
C GLN A 227 34.86 -4.84 -11.36
N GLY A 228 35.44 -3.82 -11.97
CA GLY A 228 34.97 -3.34 -13.29
C GLY A 228 33.51 -2.89 -13.20
N ASN A 229 32.67 -3.46 -14.04
CA ASN A 229 31.22 -3.19 -14.03
C ASN A 229 30.41 -4.11 -13.10
N THR A 230 31.06 -4.96 -12.32
CA THR A 230 30.37 -5.90 -11.41
C THR A 230 30.40 -5.41 -9.99
N ILE A 231 29.21 -5.20 -9.39
CA ILE A 231 29.04 -4.97 -7.98
C ILE A 231 28.72 -6.27 -7.26
N THR A 232 29.37 -6.46 -6.10
CA THR A 232 29.16 -7.62 -5.22
C THR A 232 28.69 -7.16 -3.87
N PHE A 233 27.58 -7.74 -3.39
CA PHE A 233 27.03 -7.55 -2.03
C PHE A 233 27.27 -8.81 -1.21
N LYS A 234 27.80 -8.67 0.00
CA LYS A 234 27.87 -9.71 1.03
C LYS A 234 26.87 -9.41 2.12
N LEU A 235 26.10 -10.43 2.50
CA LEU A 235 25.00 -10.29 3.45
C LEU A 235 25.30 -11.06 4.74
N ASN A 236 24.82 -10.54 5.85
CA ASN A 236 25.00 -11.13 7.18
C ASN A 236 24.19 -12.43 7.38
N ARG A 237 23.18 -12.68 6.52
CA ARG A 237 22.33 -13.88 6.54
C ARG A 237 21.97 -14.32 5.12
N SER A 238 21.39 -15.52 5.00
CA SER A 238 20.70 -15.92 3.77
C SER A 238 19.54 -14.98 3.51
N PHE A 239 19.46 -14.43 2.29
CA PHE A 239 18.38 -13.52 1.90
C PHE A 239 18.02 -13.76 0.43
N ALA A 240 17.08 -14.68 0.21
CA ALA A 240 16.68 -15.12 -1.13
C ALA A 240 16.07 -14.00 -1.98
N ASP A 241 15.47 -13.00 -1.33
CA ASP A 241 14.76 -11.88 -1.95
C ASP A 241 15.58 -10.58 -1.98
N PHE A 242 16.90 -10.64 -1.77
CA PHE A 242 17.73 -9.43 -1.71
C PHE A 242 17.63 -8.57 -2.97
N ASN A 243 17.45 -9.19 -4.13
CA ASN A 243 17.26 -8.46 -5.39
C ASN A 243 15.94 -7.68 -5.43
N TYR A 244 14.90 -8.08 -4.69
CA TYR A 244 13.69 -7.29 -4.54
C TYR A 244 13.94 -6.01 -3.72
N ALA A 245 14.74 -6.08 -2.66
CA ALA A 245 15.14 -4.89 -1.91
C ALA A 245 15.86 -3.84 -2.78
N LEU A 246 16.50 -4.27 -3.88
CA LEU A 246 17.17 -3.40 -4.84
C LEU A 246 16.24 -2.82 -5.92
N THR A 247 14.93 -3.05 -5.85
CA THR A 247 13.93 -2.30 -6.63
C THR A 247 13.57 -0.96 -5.99
N TYR A 248 13.92 -0.79 -4.72
CA TYR A 248 13.75 0.47 -4.01
C TYR A 248 14.80 1.49 -4.47
N PRO A 249 14.44 2.78 -4.57
CA PRO A 249 15.37 3.83 -4.95
C PRO A 249 16.60 3.94 -4.04
N ALA A 250 16.53 3.45 -2.79
CA ALA A 250 17.70 3.36 -1.89
C ALA A 250 18.86 2.50 -2.43
N GLY A 251 18.59 1.63 -3.42
CA GLY A 251 19.60 0.89 -4.17
C GLY A 251 20.05 1.57 -5.48
N ALA A 252 19.51 2.74 -5.79
CA ALA A 252 19.86 3.49 -6.99
C ALA A 252 21.27 4.11 -6.90
N PRO A 253 21.96 4.32 -8.03
CA PRO A 253 23.21 5.05 -8.04
C PRO A 253 23.00 6.51 -7.60
N VAL A 254 23.97 7.06 -6.91
CA VAL A 254 24.08 8.49 -6.60
C VAL A 254 25.47 8.98 -6.99
N LYS A 255 25.52 10.09 -7.73
CA LYS A 255 26.78 10.72 -8.12
C LYS A 255 27.34 11.51 -6.94
N ALA A 256 28.41 11.01 -6.30
CA ALA A 256 28.98 11.61 -5.08
C ALA A 256 29.28 13.10 -5.19
N SER A 257 29.74 13.58 -6.37
CA SER A 257 30.04 15.01 -6.61
C SER A 257 28.78 15.89 -6.74
N LYS A 258 27.58 15.30 -6.77
CA LYS A 258 26.28 15.99 -6.84
C LYS A 258 25.46 15.80 -5.58
N ASP A 259 25.92 14.99 -4.65
CA ASP A 259 25.25 14.79 -3.37
C ASP A 259 25.39 16.03 -2.48
N THR A 260 24.26 16.56 -2.03
CA THR A 260 24.15 17.75 -1.18
C THR A 260 23.66 17.40 0.25
N GLY A 261 23.76 16.11 0.64
CA GLY A 261 23.32 15.62 1.94
C GLY A 261 21.78 15.70 2.08
N ASP A 262 21.29 16.33 3.14
CA ASP A 262 19.88 16.53 3.42
C ASP A 262 19.15 17.31 2.31
N LYS A 263 19.85 18.25 1.67
CA LYS A 263 19.30 19.08 0.56
C LYS A 263 19.20 18.33 -0.76
N TYR A 264 19.75 17.11 -0.84
CA TYR A 264 19.59 16.28 -2.04
C TYR A 264 18.11 15.96 -2.34
N ASP A 265 17.25 16.03 -1.32
CA ASP A 265 15.80 15.87 -1.44
C ASP A 265 15.12 16.96 -2.33
N LEU A 266 15.77 18.08 -2.55
CA LEU A 266 15.23 19.16 -3.40
C LEU A 266 15.63 19.01 -4.87
N ARG A 267 16.79 18.43 -5.17
CA ARG A 267 17.30 18.34 -6.55
C ARG A 267 18.20 17.13 -6.73
N PRO A 268 17.66 15.91 -6.64
CA PRO A 268 18.41 14.70 -6.97
C PRO A 268 18.88 14.71 -8.43
N PHE A 269 20.02 14.07 -8.66
CA PHE A 269 20.62 13.97 -9.99
C PHE A 269 20.09 12.75 -10.72
N ALA A 270 19.48 12.95 -11.90
CA ALA A 270 18.69 11.92 -12.55
C ALA A 270 19.53 10.92 -13.35
N SER A 271 19.13 9.65 -13.27
CA SER A 271 19.62 8.54 -14.10
C SER A 271 18.55 8.01 -15.07
N GLY A 272 17.31 8.45 -14.91
CA GLY A 272 16.14 8.04 -15.68
C GLY A 272 15.86 8.89 -16.92
N PRO A 273 14.72 8.63 -17.60
CA PRO A 273 14.36 9.32 -18.84
C PRO A 273 13.96 10.79 -18.69
N TYR A 274 13.70 11.25 -17.46
CA TYR A 274 13.40 12.64 -17.14
C TYR A 274 14.37 13.16 -16.08
N LYS A 275 14.46 14.48 -15.98
CA LYS A 275 15.17 15.22 -14.94
C LYS A 275 14.30 16.35 -14.41
N ILE A 276 14.58 16.82 -13.20
CA ILE A 276 13.87 17.93 -12.59
C ILE A 276 14.28 19.23 -13.27
N ARG A 277 13.32 19.93 -13.87
CA ARG A 277 13.49 21.30 -14.38
C ARG A 277 13.33 22.30 -13.25
N SER A 278 12.25 22.16 -12.47
CA SER A 278 11.95 22.99 -11.30
C SER A 278 11.20 22.18 -10.24
N TYR A 279 11.38 22.54 -8.97
CA TYR A 279 10.63 21.99 -7.85
C TYR A 279 10.42 23.08 -6.80
N LYS A 280 9.16 23.44 -6.57
CA LYS A 280 8.72 24.39 -5.57
C LYS A 280 7.65 23.76 -4.70
N ILE A 281 7.99 23.54 -3.44
CA ILE A 281 7.09 22.97 -2.43
C ILE A 281 5.85 23.85 -2.30
N GLY A 282 4.67 23.24 -2.17
CA GLY A 282 3.37 23.92 -2.11
C GLY A 282 2.85 24.44 -3.45
N ASP A 283 3.58 24.22 -4.55
CA ASP A 283 3.20 24.73 -5.87
C ASP A 283 3.30 23.61 -6.93
N GLN A 284 4.48 23.38 -7.50
CA GLN A 284 4.63 22.36 -8.54
C GLN A 284 6.05 21.80 -8.66
N MET A 285 6.13 20.58 -9.22
CA MET A 285 7.35 19.97 -9.75
C MET A 285 7.21 19.84 -11.27
N GLU A 286 8.22 20.27 -11.99
CA GLU A 286 8.30 20.10 -13.44
C GLU A 286 9.45 19.18 -13.80
N LEU A 287 9.15 18.16 -14.59
CA LEU A 287 10.13 17.25 -15.16
C LEU A 287 10.17 17.46 -16.67
N GLU A 288 11.38 17.50 -17.22
CA GLU A 288 11.66 17.55 -18.66
C GLU A 288 12.43 16.31 -19.10
N ARG A 289 12.40 16.00 -20.39
CA ARG A 289 13.18 14.86 -20.93
C ARG A 289 14.66 15.00 -20.62
N ASN A 290 15.27 13.91 -20.16
CA ASN A 290 16.71 13.81 -20.02
C ASN A 290 17.35 13.48 -21.37
N GLY A 291 17.95 14.47 -22.03
CA GLY A 291 18.58 14.30 -23.34
C GLY A 291 19.78 13.35 -23.37
N ALA A 292 20.38 13.07 -22.21
CA ALA A 292 21.49 12.12 -22.08
C ALA A 292 21.01 10.66 -21.94
N TRP A 293 19.74 10.43 -21.57
CA TRP A 293 19.18 9.10 -21.46
C TRP A 293 18.99 8.42 -22.84
N LYS A 294 19.27 7.13 -22.92
CA LYS A 294 19.18 6.37 -24.17
C LYS A 294 18.28 5.15 -24.01
N LYS A 295 17.23 5.03 -24.84
CA LYS A 295 16.33 3.87 -24.86
C LYS A 295 17.08 2.55 -25.06
N SER A 296 18.17 2.53 -25.85
CA SER A 296 18.98 1.34 -26.10
C SER A 296 19.64 0.76 -24.84
N SER A 297 19.82 1.58 -23.79
CA SER A 297 20.36 1.15 -22.50
C SER A 297 19.29 0.85 -21.45
N ASP A 298 18.00 1.14 -21.73
CA ASP A 298 16.89 1.00 -20.77
C ASP A 298 15.80 0.06 -21.31
N PRO A 299 15.77 -1.19 -20.86
CA PRO A 299 14.75 -2.15 -21.29
C PRO A 299 13.38 -1.92 -20.63
N VAL A 300 13.31 -1.09 -19.59
CA VAL A 300 12.12 -0.94 -18.71
C VAL A 300 11.23 0.21 -19.16
N ARG A 301 11.80 1.42 -19.37
CA ARG A 301 11.03 2.67 -19.50
C ARG A 301 10.81 3.04 -20.95
N THR A 302 9.68 3.71 -21.21
CA THR A 302 9.38 4.35 -22.50
C THR A 302 8.77 5.72 -22.22
N PRO A 303 9.54 6.81 -22.32
CA PRO A 303 9.05 8.16 -22.03
C PRO A 303 8.19 8.67 -23.20
N TYR A 304 6.87 8.76 -23.00
CA TYR A 304 5.96 9.29 -24.01
C TYR A 304 5.77 10.81 -23.91
N PRO A 305 5.42 11.42 -22.74
CA PRO A 305 5.26 12.87 -22.61
C PRO A 305 6.57 13.64 -22.86
N ASP A 306 6.50 14.88 -23.31
CA ASP A 306 7.66 15.79 -23.35
C ASP A 306 7.95 16.34 -21.96
N ASP A 307 6.89 16.78 -21.27
CA ASP A 307 6.94 17.35 -19.95
C ASP A 307 5.98 16.62 -19.01
N ILE A 308 6.34 16.58 -17.72
CA ILE A 308 5.52 16.09 -16.63
C ILE A 308 5.43 17.20 -15.59
N VAL A 309 4.21 17.56 -15.20
CA VAL A 309 3.95 18.61 -14.20
C VAL A 309 3.13 18.01 -13.06
N VAL A 310 3.65 18.06 -11.84
CA VAL A 310 2.92 17.70 -10.63
C VAL A 310 2.51 18.98 -9.92
N ARG A 311 1.20 19.19 -9.73
CA ARG A 311 0.63 20.31 -8.98
C ARG A 311 0.30 19.88 -7.58
N PHE A 312 0.85 20.56 -6.60
CA PHE A 312 0.70 20.31 -5.17
C PHE A 312 -0.30 21.27 -4.52
N GLY A 313 -0.74 20.95 -3.31
CA GLY A 313 -1.52 21.83 -2.45
C GLY A 313 -2.93 22.17 -2.96
N LEU A 314 -3.48 21.40 -3.91
CA LEU A 314 -4.83 21.67 -4.38
C LEU A 314 -5.85 21.32 -3.29
N ALA A 315 -6.77 22.24 -3.02
CA ALA A 315 -7.91 21.93 -2.17
C ALA A 315 -8.68 20.71 -2.72
N GLU A 316 -9.13 19.82 -1.83
CA GLU A 316 -9.75 18.54 -2.24
C GLU A 316 -10.97 18.71 -3.13
N ASP A 317 -11.78 19.74 -2.89
CA ASP A 317 -12.96 20.10 -3.71
C ASP A 317 -12.56 20.56 -5.11
N VAL A 318 -11.51 21.36 -5.23
CA VAL A 318 -10.97 21.83 -6.53
C VAL A 318 -10.41 20.65 -7.32
N ARG A 319 -9.61 19.78 -6.69
CA ARG A 319 -9.08 18.56 -7.30
C ARG A 319 -10.21 17.65 -7.80
N ASP A 320 -11.21 17.42 -6.96
CA ASP A 320 -12.35 16.57 -7.27
C ASP A 320 -13.18 17.12 -8.44
N GLN A 321 -13.39 18.46 -8.48
CA GLN A 321 -14.08 19.12 -9.59
C GLN A 321 -13.31 18.98 -10.91
N ILE A 322 -11.98 19.16 -10.90
CA ILE A 322 -11.14 18.93 -12.10
C ILE A 322 -11.38 17.53 -12.67
N MET A 323 -11.49 16.53 -11.83
CA MET A 323 -11.69 15.14 -12.27
C MET A 323 -13.13 14.86 -12.70
N LEU A 324 -14.13 15.35 -11.96
CA LEU A 324 -15.55 15.16 -12.28
C LEU A 324 -15.92 15.81 -13.63
N GLU A 325 -15.43 17.00 -13.87
CA GLU A 325 -15.74 17.80 -15.07
C GLU A 325 -14.74 17.60 -16.22
N ASP A 326 -13.67 16.80 -16.00
CA ASP A 326 -12.59 16.60 -16.98
C ASP A 326 -11.94 17.92 -17.45
N GLN A 327 -11.80 18.89 -16.52
CA GLN A 327 -11.33 20.25 -16.85
C GLN A 327 -9.90 20.26 -17.42
N ILE A 328 -9.06 19.29 -17.00
CA ILE A 328 -7.71 19.07 -17.51
C ILE A 328 -7.64 17.62 -18.02
N PRO A 329 -8.02 17.37 -19.29
CA PRO A 329 -8.20 16.00 -19.80
C PRO A 329 -6.94 15.12 -19.79
N ASN A 330 -5.75 15.71 -19.76
CA ASN A 330 -4.44 15.04 -19.72
C ASN A 330 -3.87 14.99 -18.29
N THR A 331 -4.73 14.83 -17.27
CA THR A 331 -4.33 14.76 -15.85
C THR A 331 -4.59 13.41 -15.20
N VAL A 332 -3.83 13.12 -14.16
CA VAL A 332 -3.99 11.95 -13.28
C VAL A 332 -4.10 12.46 -11.84
N SER A 333 -5.12 12.02 -11.10
CA SER A 333 -5.16 12.28 -9.66
C SER A 333 -4.25 11.30 -8.94
N LEU A 334 -3.34 11.82 -8.11
CA LEU A 334 -2.46 10.99 -7.26
C LEU A 334 -3.17 10.52 -5.98
N ASP A 335 -4.31 11.13 -5.65
CA ASP A 335 -5.12 10.81 -4.49
C ASP A 335 -6.52 10.35 -4.91
N SER A 336 -7.16 9.52 -4.08
CA SER A 336 -8.58 9.21 -4.25
C SER A 336 -9.44 10.45 -4.04
N LEU A 337 -10.53 10.56 -4.78
CA LEU A 337 -11.53 11.63 -4.56
C LEU A 337 -12.21 11.44 -3.20
N GLN A 338 -12.83 12.50 -2.70
CA GLN A 338 -13.67 12.42 -1.51
C GLN A 338 -14.78 11.36 -1.70
N PRO A 339 -15.22 10.65 -0.65
CA PRO A 339 -16.12 9.48 -0.79
C PRO A 339 -17.40 9.73 -1.60
N ALA A 340 -18.04 10.90 -1.43
CA ALA A 340 -19.23 11.27 -2.19
C ALA A 340 -18.92 11.46 -3.68
N ASN A 341 -17.82 12.14 -3.99
CA ASN A 341 -17.36 12.41 -5.35
C ASN A 341 -16.83 11.16 -6.04
N THR A 342 -16.21 10.24 -5.29
CA THR A 342 -15.85 8.91 -5.79
C THR A 342 -17.08 8.16 -6.28
N ARG A 343 -18.16 8.12 -5.49
CA ARG A 343 -19.41 7.46 -5.91
C ARG A 343 -19.99 8.11 -7.16
N THR A 344 -20.03 9.44 -7.23
CA THR A 344 -20.51 10.18 -8.40
C THR A 344 -19.68 9.85 -9.64
N PHE A 345 -18.34 9.87 -9.53
CA PHE A 345 -17.44 9.55 -10.64
C PHE A 345 -17.59 8.09 -11.11
N PHE A 346 -17.80 7.17 -10.18
CA PHE A 346 -17.99 5.75 -10.48
C PHE A 346 -19.42 5.41 -10.95
N ALA A 347 -20.41 6.24 -10.69
CA ALA A 347 -21.76 6.09 -11.23
C ALA A 347 -21.88 6.62 -12.68
N ASP A 348 -21.02 7.55 -13.09
CA ASP A 348 -21.06 8.13 -14.43
C ASP A 348 -20.56 7.12 -15.49
N PRO A 349 -21.41 6.69 -16.45
CA PRO A 349 -21.02 5.76 -17.50
C PRO A 349 -19.98 6.35 -18.47
N THR A 350 -19.92 7.66 -18.63
CA THR A 350 -18.94 8.33 -19.50
C THR A 350 -17.53 8.24 -18.96
N LYS A 351 -17.37 8.10 -17.63
CA LYS A 351 -16.10 7.94 -16.91
C LYS A 351 -15.62 6.48 -16.80
N LYS A 352 -16.33 5.54 -17.41
CA LYS A 352 -16.03 4.09 -17.30
C LYS A 352 -14.58 3.74 -17.62
N ASN A 353 -13.96 4.42 -18.57
CA ASN A 353 -12.60 4.17 -19.02
C ASN A 353 -11.56 5.12 -18.37
N GLN A 354 -11.94 5.83 -17.30
CA GLN A 354 -11.12 6.82 -16.60
C GLN A 354 -10.93 6.48 -15.11
N ARG A 355 -11.17 5.20 -14.74
CA ARG A 355 -11.15 4.77 -13.34
C ARG A 355 -10.72 3.34 -13.17
N PHE A 356 -10.08 3.05 -12.02
CA PHE A 356 -9.93 1.72 -11.45
C PHE A 356 -10.53 1.69 -10.05
N ASN A 357 -11.16 0.56 -9.71
CA ASN A 357 -11.49 0.18 -8.36
C ASN A 357 -10.86 -1.20 -8.14
N VAL A 358 -9.77 -1.26 -7.44
CA VAL A 358 -8.93 -2.46 -7.32
C VAL A 358 -8.56 -2.73 -5.88
N TYR A 359 -8.24 -3.97 -5.56
CA TYR A 359 -7.63 -4.28 -4.28
C TYR A 359 -6.27 -3.59 -4.19
N ASP A 360 -6.10 -2.80 -3.11
CA ASP A 360 -4.81 -2.19 -2.79
C ASP A 360 -3.83 -3.24 -2.22
N PRO A 361 -2.54 -2.94 -2.03
CA PRO A 361 -1.60 -3.91 -1.46
C PRO A 361 -1.75 -4.07 0.07
N TYR A 362 -2.63 -3.29 0.72
CA TYR A 362 -2.70 -3.21 2.17
C TYR A 362 -3.73 -4.16 2.77
N VAL A 363 -3.39 -4.72 3.94
CA VAL A 363 -4.33 -5.35 4.87
C VAL A 363 -4.51 -4.40 6.04
N ARG A 364 -5.75 -4.00 6.31
CA ARG A 364 -6.10 -3.20 7.49
C ARG A 364 -6.53 -4.14 8.59
N TYR A 365 -6.07 -3.93 9.81
CA TYR A 365 -6.32 -4.83 10.94
C TYR A 365 -6.30 -4.07 12.26
N ALA A 366 -6.67 -4.76 13.35
CA ALA A 366 -6.40 -4.32 14.71
C ALA A 366 -5.40 -5.29 15.36
N ALA A 367 -4.27 -4.77 15.82
CA ALA A 367 -3.25 -5.53 16.53
C ALA A 367 -3.61 -5.62 18.03
N MET A 368 -3.52 -6.82 18.58
CA MET A 368 -3.74 -7.13 19.99
C MET A 368 -2.40 -7.12 20.72
N ASN A 369 -2.17 -6.14 21.58
CA ASN A 369 -0.96 -6.07 22.40
C ASN A 369 -0.99 -7.14 23.49
N VAL A 370 -0.25 -8.24 23.31
CA VAL A 370 -0.26 -9.38 24.23
C VAL A 370 0.74 -9.25 25.39
N ALA A 371 1.31 -8.09 25.61
CA ALA A 371 2.10 -7.84 26.82
C ALA A 371 1.26 -8.06 28.07
N LYS A 372 1.92 -8.52 29.15
CA LYS A 372 1.26 -8.83 30.41
C LYS A 372 0.36 -7.70 30.90
N GLY A 373 -0.86 -8.05 31.29
CA GLY A 373 -1.87 -7.10 31.79
C GLY A 373 -2.53 -6.29 30.68
N LYS A 374 -2.38 -6.70 29.41
CA LYS A 374 -3.07 -6.11 28.27
C LYS A 374 -3.98 -7.16 27.60
N MET A 375 -3.73 -7.53 26.34
CA MET A 375 -4.52 -8.56 25.63
C MET A 375 -3.85 -9.94 25.71
N ASP A 376 -3.30 -10.32 26.84
CA ASP A 376 -2.56 -11.56 27.06
C ASP A 376 -3.44 -12.83 27.14
N CYS A 377 -4.76 -12.69 27.29
CA CYS A 377 -5.71 -13.79 27.30
C CYS A 377 -6.31 -14.08 25.91
N LEU A 378 -6.11 -15.30 25.40
CA LEU A 378 -6.62 -15.71 24.08
C LEU A 378 -8.16 -15.68 24.02
N ASP A 379 -8.87 -16.12 25.08
CA ASP A 379 -10.33 -16.14 25.09
C ASP A 379 -10.91 -14.70 25.05
N VAL A 380 -10.25 -13.71 25.68
CA VAL A 380 -10.61 -12.30 25.58
C VAL A 380 -10.37 -11.77 24.15
N ARG A 381 -9.22 -12.08 23.53
CA ARG A 381 -8.96 -11.68 22.12
C ARG A 381 -10.01 -12.23 21.16
N LYS A 382 -10.37 -13.53 21.33
CA LYS A 382 -11.46 -14.15 20.57
C LYS A 382 -12.80 -13.47 20.82
N ALA A 383 -13.16 -13.18 22.06
CA ALA A 383 -14.41 -12.52 22.40
C ALA A 383 -14.54 -11.16 21.71
N VAL A 384 -13.48 -10.34 21.73
CA VAL A 384 -13.44 -9.06 21.00
C VAL A 384 -13.64 -9.29 19.50
N PHE A 385 -12.97 -10.27 18.88
CA PHE A 385 -13.11 -10.57 17.46
C PHE A 385 -14.55 -10.96 17.08
N PHE A 386 -15.16 -11.90 17.81
CA PHE A 386 -16.50 -12.41 17.49
C PHE A 386 -17.63 -11.41 17.78
N ALA A 387 -17.44 -10.46 18.73
CA ALA A 387 -18.44 -9.46 19.06
C ALA A 387 -18.63 -8.41 17.97
N ILE A 388 -17.57 -8.04 17.25
CA ILE A 388 -17.55 -6.86 16.37
C ILE A 388 -18.44 -7.03 15.14
N ASN A 389 -19.32 -6.04 14.90
CA ASN A 389 -20.08 -5.93 13.65
C ASN A 389 -19.17 -5.39 12.53
N THR A 390 -18.56 -6.30 11.79
CA THR A 390 -17.67 -5.97 10.67
C THR A 390 -18.42 -5.35 9.49
N GLN A 391 -19.68 -5.76 9.24
CA GLN A 391 -20.50 -5.19 8.16
C GLN A 391 -20.76 -3.71 8.38
N ALA A 392 -21.16 -3.31 9.58
CA ALA A 392 -21.41 -1.89 9.90
C ALA A 392 -20.16 -1.02 9.69
N LEU A 393 -18.98 -1.52 10.03
CA LEU A 393 -17.70 -0.81 9.81
C LEU A 393 -17.31 -0.71 8.34
N ILE A 394 -17.59 -1.74 7.56
CA ILE A 394 -17.40 -1.73 6.10
C ILE A 394 -18.36 -0.70 5.47
N ASP A 395 -19.64 -0.70 5.87
CA ASP A 395 -20.64 0.20 5.33
C ASP A 395 -20.34 1.66 5.65
N LEU A 396 -19.91 1.95 6.90
CA LEU A 396 -19.43 3.27 7.31
C LEU A 396 -18.29 3.78 6.42
N SER A 397 -17.44 2.87 5.95
CA SER A 397 -16.24 3.19 5.17
C SER A 397 -16.45 3.17 3.64
N GLY A 398 -17.71 3.09 3.18
CA GLY A 398 -18.06 3.14 1.76
C GLY A 398 -18.56 1.81 1.18
N GLY A 399 -18.78 0.80 2.01
CA GLY A 399 -19.25 -0.52 1.61
C GLY A 399 -18.17 -1.39 0.97
N ARG A 400 -18.52 -2.63 0.67
CA ARG A 400 -17.59 -3.59 0.02
C ARG A 400 -17.08 -3.11 -1.33
N GLU A 401 -17.85 -2.26 -1.99
CA GLU A 401 -17.47 -1.74 -3.31
C GLU A 401 -16.19 -0.91 -3.23
N PHE A 402 -16.10 0.00 -2.26
CA PHE A 402 -14.99 0.97 -2.19
C PHE A 402 -14.00 0.71 -1.04
N TYR A 403 -14.47 0.16 0.08
CA TYR A 403 -13.59 -0.09 1.23
C TYR A 403 -12.85 -1.42 1.15
N GLY A 404 -13.52 -2.49 0.76
CA GLY A 404 -12.96 -3.83 0.65
C GLY A 404 -13.76 -4.92 1.36
N ASP A 405 -13.19 -6.11 1.43
CA ASP A 405 -13.82 -7.30 1.98
C ASP A 405 -13.18 -7.75 3.30
N PRO A 406 -13.94 -8.46 4.18
CA PRO A 406 -13.32 -9.14 5.31
C PRO A 406 -12.19 -10.05 4.84
N GLY A 407 -11.03 -9.89 5.43
CA GLY A 407 -9.86 -10.72 5.20
C GLY A 407 -9.75 -11.83 6.23
N ASP A 408 -8.99 -12.85 5.90
CA ASP A 408 -8.80 -14.04 6.75
C ASP A 408 -7.37 -14.18 7.27
N ASN A 409 -6.41 -13.37 6.79
CA ASN A 409 -5.05 -13.38 7.30
C ASN A 409 -4.27 -12.08 6.95
N PRO A 410 -3.05 -11.86 7.51
CA PRO A 410 -2.24 -10.70 7.21
C PRO A 410 -1.61 -10.73 5.81
N VAL A 411 -1.53 -11.91 5.18
CA VAL A 411 -1.01 -12.09 3.82
C VAL A 411 -2.17 -11.99 2.84
N LYS A 412 -2.14 -10.98 1.96
CA LYS A 412 -3.23 -10.70 1.02
C LYS A 412 -3.21 -11.65 -0.19
N PRO A 413 -4.37 -11.98 -0.80
CA PRO A 413 -4.44 -12.84 -2.00
C PRO A 413 -3.56 -12.42 -3.17
N VAL A 414 -3.27 -11.12 -3.30
CA VAL A 414 -2.37 -10.58 -4.35
C VAL A 414 -0.95 -11.13 -4.25
N LEU A 415 -0.51 -11.61 -3.08
CA LEU A 415 0.78 -12.29 -2.90
C LEU A 415 0.82 -13.72 -3.45
N GLY A 416 -0.28 -14.17 -4.07
CA GLY A 416 -0.35 -15.38 -4.88
C GLY A 416 0.20 -16.62 -4.19
N LEU A 417 1.45 -16.96 -4.47
CA LEU A 417 2.09 -18.17 -3.97
C LEU A 417 2.12 -18.27 -2.44
N ASP A 418 2.22 -17.15 -1.72
CA ASP A 418 2.31 -17.10 -0.25
C ASP A 418 0.96 -17.10 0.45
N TYR A 419 -0.09 -16.76 -0.28
CA TYR A 419 -1.44 -16.75 0.28
C TYR A 419 -2.03 -18.16 0.32
N LYS A 420 -2.69 -18.46 1.41
CA LYS A 420 -3.62 -19.58 1.56
C LYS A 420 -4.74 -19.12 2.49
N LYS A 421 -5.97 -19.36 2.08
CA LYS A 421 -7.14 -19.17 2.93
C LYS A 421 -6.94 -19.89 4.26
N THR A 422 -7.10 -19.17 5.39
CA THR A 422 -6.96 -19.77 6.73
C THR A 422 -8.22 -20.53 7.13
N THR A 423 -8.10 -21.38 8.13
CA THR A 423 -9.24 -22.00 8.83
C THR A 423 -9.54 -21.22 10.11
N GLY A 424 -10.74 -21.35 10.64
CA GLY A 424 -11.15 -20.56 11.83
C GLY A 424 -11.39 -19.09 11.50
N ASN A 425 -11.34 -18.20 12.46
CA ASN A 425 -11.57 -16.76 12.31
C ASN A 425 -12.89 -16.46 11.56
N ILE A 426 -12.83 -15.77 10.41
CA ILE A 426 -14.03 -15.51 9.59
C ILE A 426 -14.63 -16.77 8.93
N HIS A 427 -13.97 -17.92 9.06
CA HIS A 427 -14.43 -19.24 8.59
C HIS A 427 -14.89 -20.16 9.74
N ASP A 428 -14.87 -19.64 10.98
CA ASP A 428 -15.45 -20.34 12.14
C ASP A 428 -16.98 -20.33 12.04
N SER A 429 -17.64 -21.44 12.40
CA SER A 429 -19.10 -21.56 12.38
C SER A 429 -19.83 -20.58 13.29
N ASN A 430 -19.16 -20.06 14.31
CA ASN A 430 -19.71 -19.04 15.21
C ASN A 430 -19.47 -17.62 14.73
N TRP A 431 -18.68 -17.43 13.65
CA TRP A 431 -18.45 -16.09 13.12
C TRP A 431 -19.65 -15.59 12.31
N SER A 432 -20.01 -14.34 12.53
CA SER A 432 -20.98 -13.60 11.72
C SER A 432 -20.38 -12.25 11.32
N ILE A 433 -20.62 -11.83 10.10
CA ILE A 433 -20.20 -10.51 9.63
C ILE A 433 -20.85 -9.38 10.44
N ASN A 434 -22.03 -9.63 11.00
CA ASN A 434 -22.77 -8.70 11.88
C ASN A 434 -22.36 -8.82 13.36
N GLY A 435 -21.37 -9.64 13.67
CA GLY A 435 -20.97 -9.99 15.04
C GLY A 435 -21.82 -11.11 15.64
N ASN A 436 -21.28 -11.76 16.68
CA ASN A 436 -21.95 -12.78 17.49
C ASN A 436 -21.70 -12.51 18.99
N PRO A 437 -22.42 -11.56 19.59
CA PRO A 437 -22.21 -11.18 20.99
C PRO A 437 -22.53 -12.32 21.96
N THR A 438 -23.44 -13.23 21.60
CA THR A 438 -23.77 -14.41 22.45
C THR A 438 -22.57 -15.35 22.56
N TYR A 439 -21.93 -15.68 21.44
CA TYR A 439 -20.72 -16.50 21.46
C TYR A 439 -19.55 -15.78 22.14
N ALA A 440 -19.39 -14.47 21.89
CA ALA A 440 -18.39 -13.67 22.56
C ALA A 440 -18.57 -13.66 24.09
N ALA A 441 -19.81 -13.55 24.59
CA ALA A 441 -20.11 -13.65 26.02
C ALA A 441 -19.76 -15.04 26.60
N SER A 442 -19.94 -16.11 25.84
CA SER A 442 -19.52 -17.46 26.28
C SER A 442 -18.00 -17.59 26.41
N LEU A 443 -17.23 -16.95 25.51
CA LEU A 443 -15.78 -16.86 25.61
C LEU A 443 -15.33 -16.03 26.81
N MET A 444 -16.04 -14.94 27.12
CA MET A 444 -15.79 -14.15 28.33
C MET A 444 -16.08 -14.96 29.61
N ALA A 445 -17.16 -15.76 29.62
CA ALA A 445 -17.44 -16.66 30.73
C ALA A 445 -16.31 -17.68 30.95
N LYS A 446 -15.71 -18.19 29.87
CA LYS A 446 -14.53 -19.06 29.93
C LYS A 446 -13.30 -18.30 30.44
N ALA A 447 -13.07 -17.08 29.96
CA ALA A 447 -11.96 -16.24 30.40
C ALA A 447 -12.00 -15.93 31.89
N LYS A 448 -13.20 -15.85 32.51
CA LYS A 448 -13.37 -15.63 33.94
C LYS A 448 -12.64 -16.68 34.80
N SER A 449 -12.57 -17.91 34.33
CA SER A 449 -11.87 -19.00 35.05
C SER A 449 -10.43 -19.19 34.57
N SER A 450 -10.15 -19.01 33.27
CA SER A 450 -8.82 -19.27 32.71
C SER A 450 -7.85 -18.08 32.82
N CYS A 451 -8.37 -16.85 32.85
CA CYS A 451 -7.58 -15.61 32.91
C CYS A 451 -8.35 -14.53 33.71
N PRO A 452 -8.53 -14.70 35.04
CA PRO A 452 -9.39 -13.83 35.84
C PRO A 452 -8.99 -12.36 35.81
N ASP A 453 -7.70 -12.02 35.76
CA ASP A 453 -7.20 -10.66 35.71
C ASP A 453 -7.57 -9.97 34.38
N ALA A 454 -7.42 -10.67 33.25
CA ALA A 454 -7.81 -10.16 31.95
C ALA A 454 -9.33 -10.02 31.82
N TYR A 455 -10.08 -10.97 32.40
CA TYR A 455 -11.54 -10.89 32.46
C TYR A 455 -12.01 -9.68 33.29
N ASP A 456 -11.47 -9.50 34.50
CA ASP A 456 -11.81 -8.36 35.37
C ASP A 456 -11.51 -7.04 34.63
N ARG A 457 -10.35 -6.94 34.01
CA ARG A 457 -9.99 -5.76 33.24
C ARG A 457 -10.96 -5.48 32.08
N ALA A 458 -11.33 -6.52 31.32
CA ALA A 458 -12.22 -6.37 30.16
C ALA A 458 -13.68 -6.05 30.54
N THR A 459 -14.12 -6.37 31.76
CA THR A 459 -15.51 -6.21 32.22
C THR A 459 -15.70 -5.06 33.20
N ASN A 460 -14.62 -4.59 33.83
CA ASN A 460 -14.67 -3.50 34.82
C ASN A 460 -14.76 -2.13 34.09
N PRO A 461 -15.80 -1.31 34.38
CA PRO A 461 -15.96 -0.02 33.72
C PRO A 461 -14.86 0.99 34.04
N ASP A 462 -14.19 0.86 35.19
CA ASP A 462 -13.11 1.77 35.58
C ASP A 462 -11.81 1.45 34.88
N LYS A 463 -11.55 0.16 34.65
CA LYS A 463 -10.35 -0.34 33.95
C LYS A 463 -10.55 -0.30 32.43
N GLY A 464 -11.37 -1.18 31.88
CA GLY A 464 -11.68 -1.29 30.47
C GLY A 464 -10.49 -1.63 29.57
N ILE A 465 -10.79 -2.11 28.38
CA ILE A 465 -9.80 -2.23 27.29
C ILE A 465 -9.62 -0.86 26.64
N VAL A 466 -8.39 -0.47 26.32
CA VAL A 466 -8.11 0.79 25.62
C VAL A 466 -7.68 0.50 24.19
N TRP A 467 -8.39 1.08 23.23
CA TRP A 467 -8.08 0.96 21.80
C TRP A 467 -7.49 2.26 21.26
N ASP A 468 -6.24 2.21 20.83
CA ASP A 468 -5.57 3.31 20.12
C ASP A 468 -6.08 3.40 18.68
N ILE A 469 -6.57 4.58 18.31
CA ILE A 469 -7.11 4.84 16.98
C ILE A 469 -6.71 6.24 16.52
N SER A 470 -6.39 6.41 15.25
CA SER A 470 -6.08 7.71 14.67
C SER A 470 -7.30 8.63 14.67
N GLN A 471 -7.12 9.88 15.04
CA GLN A 471 -8.20 10.86 15.13
C GLN A 471 -8.73 11.22 13.73
N SER A 472 -10.00 10.91 13.47
CA SER A 472 -10.75 11.32 12.29
C SER A 472 -12.25 11.23 12.54
N ALA A 473 -13.06 11.92 11.75
CA ALA A 473 -14.53 11.85 11.86
C ALA A 473 -15.06 10.44 11.60
N THR A 474 -14.46 9.70 10.67
CA THR A 474 -14.83 8.31 10.39
C THR A 474 -14.49 7.40 11.56
N ASN A 475 -13.32 7.54 12.16
CA ASN A 475 -12.90 6.74 13.31
C ASN A 475 -13.72 7.04 14.56
N GLN A 476 -14.17 8.29 14.76
CA GLN A 476 -15.11 8.64 15.83
C GLN A 476 -16.46 7.91 15.68
N LYS A 477 -16.99 7.80 14.45
CA LYS A 477 -18.21 7.01 14.19
C LYS A 477 -17.95 5.51 14.34
N ALA A 478 -16.79 5.01 13.89
CA ALA A 478 -16.40 3.60 14.02
C ALA A 478 -16.27 3.19 15.49
N SER A 479 -15.75 4.06 16.36
CA SER A 479 -15.61 3.76 17.80
C SER A 479 -16.94 3.49 18.47
N VAL A 480 -17.99 4.24 18.12
CA VAL A 480 -19.35 4.02 18.65
C VAL A 480 -19.87 2.63 18.24
N LEU A 481 -19.72 2.26 16.96
CA LEU A 481 -20.15 0.94 16.46
C LEU A 481 -19.40 -0.22 17.13
N ILE A 482 -18.12 -0.04 17.42
CA ILE A 482 -17.29 -1.04 18.11
C ILE A 482 -17.70 -1.12 19.57
N GLU A 483 -17.90 0.01 20.24
CA GLU A 483 -18.31 0.07 21.64
C GLU A 483 -19.66 -0.64 21.86
N ASP A 484 -20.66 -0.34 21.03
CA ASP A 484 -21.98 -0.97 21.11
C ASP A 484 -21.90 -2.49 20.91
N ALA A 485 -21.11 -2.96 19.96
CA ALA A 485 -20.91 -4.37 19.68
C ALA A 485 -20.23 -5.11 20.88
N LEU A 486 -19.20 -4.51 21.45
CA LEU A 486 -18.48 -5.10 22.60
C LEU A 486 -19.31 -5.04 23.88
N LYS A 487 -20.06 -3.98 24.09
CA LYS A 487 -20.99 -3.85 25.23
C LYS A 487 -22.05 -4.96 25.24
N ALA A 488 -22.55 -5.37 24.04
CA ALA A 488 -23.50 -6.47 23.92
C ALA A 488 -22.90 -7.83 24.38
N ALA A 489 -21.57 -7.98 24.34
CA ALA A 489 -20.83 -9.13 24.85
C ALA A 489 -20.34 -8.96 26.32
N GLY A 490 -20.72 -7.87 26.99
CA GLY A 490 -20.28 -7.54 28.35
C GLY A 490 -18.88 -6.98 28.46
N ILE A 491 -18.25 -6.61 27.34
CA ILE A 491 -16.88 -6.07 27.29
C ILE A 491 -16.92 -4.54 27.36
N LYS A 492 -16.07 -3.96 28.22
CA LYS A 492 -15.89 -2.51 28.38
C LYS A 492 -14.68 -2.04 27.59
N ILE A 493 -14.86 -0.97 26.83
CA ILE A 493 -13.81 -0.40 26.00
C ILE A 493 -13.76 1.12 26.13
N LYS A 494 -12.56 1.66 25.98
CA LYS A 494 -12.28 3.10 25.85
C LYS A 494 -11.46 3.32 24.59
N PHE A 495 -11.65 4.46 23.92
CA PHE A 495 -10.86 4.82 22.76
C PHE A 495 -9.89 5.95 23.09
N ASN A 496 -8.64 5.76 22.68
CA ASN A 496 -7.61 6.78 22.73
C ASN A 496 -7.43 7.34 21.31
N PHE A 497 -7.97 8.53 21.06
CA PHE A 497 -7.86 9.21 19.78
C PHE A 497 -6.55 9.97 19.70
N ILE A 498 -5.66 9.50 18.84
CA ILE A 498 -4.32 10.05 18.67
C ILE A 498 -4.29 10.88 17.37
N PRO A 499 -3.78 12.13 17.39
CA PRO A 499 -3.59 12.91 16.17
C PRO A 499 -2.85 12.13 15.10
N SER A 500 -3.31 12.19 13.84
CA SER A 500 -2.81 11.31 12.75
C SER A 500 -1.30 11.39 12.56
N GLY A 501 -0.70 12.58 12.63
CA GLY A 501 0.75 12.76 12.52
C GLY A 501 1.58 12.21 13.69
N GLN A 502 0.93 11.82 14.80
CA GLN A 502 1.59 11.26 15.98
C GLN A 502 1.23 9.78 16.21
N TYR A 503 0.33 9.24 15.37
CA TYR A 503 -0.26 7.93 15.61
C TYR A 503 0.81 6.84 15.70
N TYR A 504 1.58 6.65 14.64
CA TYR A 504 2.56 5.57 14.60
C TYR A 504 3.72 5.78 15.58
N SER A 505 4.19 6.99 15.80
CA SER A 505 5.21 7.28 16.81
C SER A 505 4.74 6.97 18.25
N THR A 506 3.42 6.95 18.48
CA THR A 506 2.82 6.56 19.75
C THR A 506 2.66 5.05 19.84
N VAL A 507 1.98 4.41 18.88
CA VAL A 507 1.65 2.98 18.98
C VAL A 507 2.84 2.05 18.74
N MET A 508 3.88 2.51 18.05
CA MET A 508 5.14 1.77 17.90
C MET A 508 6.06 1.87 19.13
N ASN A 509 5.74 2.74 20.08
CA ASN A 509 6.45 2.82 21.34
C ASN A 509 5.78 1.91 22.38
N PRO A 510 6.40 0.78 22.80
CA PRO A 510 5.79 -0.17 23.74
C PRO A 510 5.33 0.44 25.07
N ALA A 511 6.00 1.52 25.52
CA ALA A 511 5.65 2.21 26.77
C ALA A 511 4.40 3.11 26.64
N LYS A 512 4.02 3.52 25.42
CA LYS A 512 2.88 4.40 25.14
C LYS A 512 1.68 3.64 24.58
N GLN A 513 1.92 2.50 23.96
CA GLN A 513 0.91 1.69 23.30
C GLN A 513 -0.08 1.08 24.31
N ASN A 514 -1.37 1.17 24.02
CA ASN A 514 -2.43 0.55 24.80
C ASN A 514 -2.71 -0.91 24.38
N ASP A 515 -3.92 -1.41 24.63
CA ASP A 515 -4.29 -2.83 24.48
C ASP A 515 -4.51 -3.25 23.04
N ILE A 516 -5.12 -2.39 22.24
CA ILE A 516 -5.43 -2.64 20.84
C ILE A 516 -4.97 -1.44 20.03
N SER A 517 -4.38 -1.67 18.85
CA SER A 517 -3.98 -0.60 17.93
C SER A 517 -4.51 -0.89 16.53
N SER A 518 -5.22 0.08 15.92
CA SER A 518 -5.61 0.00 14.51
C SER A 518 -4.39 0.18 13.61
N ALA A 519 -4.25 -0.65 12.58
CA ALA A 519 -3.09 -0.63 11.70
C ALA A 519 -3.42 -1.05 10.26
N GLY A 520 -2.47 -0.85 9.38
CA GLY A 520 -2.45 -1.39 8.03
C GLY A 520 -1.02 -1.70 7.62
N TRP A 521 -0.84 -2.77 6.83
CA TRP A 521 0.46 -3.14 6.28
C TRP A 521 0.34 -3.62 4.84
N GLY A 522 1.23 -3.17 3.98
CA GLY A 522 1.42 -3.69 2.63
C GLY A 522 2.75 -4.42 2.53
N ALA A 523 2.78 -5.50 1.75
CA ALA A 523 4.04 -6.16 1.47
C ALA A 523 4.96 -5.23 0.66
N ASP A 524 6.21 -5.10 1.06
CA ASP A 524 7.19 -4.26 0.35
C ASP A 524 7.62 -4.85 -0.99
N TRP A 525 7.50 -6.16 -1.14
CA TRP A 525 7.53 -6.87 -2.42
C TRP A 525 6.65 -8.12 -2.36
N ALA A 526 6.46 -8.78 -3.48
CA ALA A 526 5.54 -9.91 -3.62
C ALA A 526 6.04 -11.18 -2.90
N ASN A 527 6.31 -11.07 -1.59
CA ASN A 527 6.69 -12.16 -0.69
C ASN A 527 6.24 -11.87 0.74
N ALA A 528 5.68 -12.85 1.41
CA ALA A 528 5.27 -12.75 2.80
C ALA A 528 6.45 -12.58 3.79
N SER A 529 7.70 -12.68 3.32
CA SER A 529 8.91 -12.33 4.07
C SER A 529 8.95 -10.86 4.52
N THR A 530 8.18 -9.97 3.86
CA THR A 530 8.04 -8.56 4.24
C THR A 530 6.75 -8.26 5.00
N VAL A 531 5.99 -9.30 5.33
CA VAL A 531 4.75 -9.19 6.12
C VAL A 531 4.93 -9.86 7.47
N LEU A 532 5.12 -11.17 7.46
CA LEU A 532 5.06 -11.97 8.70
C LEU A 532 6.21 -11.68 9.67
N PRO A 533 7.48 -11.60 9.22
CA PRO A 533 8.56 -11.20 10.11
C PRO A 533 8.42 -9.76 10.62
N GLU A 534 8.06 -8.82 9.76
CA GLU A 534 7.96 -7.41 10.12
C GLU A 534 6.87 -7.13 11.15
N LEU A 535 5.75 -7.85 11.05
CA LEU A 535 4.60 -7.65 11.92
C LEU A 535 4.64 -8.48 13.21
N PHE A 536 5.39 -9.61 13.24
CA PHE A 536 5.24 -10.59 14.31
C PHE A 536 6.56 -11.10 14.89
N THR A 537 7.74 -10.59 14.50
CA THR A 537 8.99 -10.85 15.23
C THR A 537 9.37 -9.68 16.11
N GLN A 538 10.13 -9.94 17.19
CA GLN A 538 10.60 -8.89 18.09
C GLN A 538 11.51 -7.89 17.38
N GLU A 539 12.30 -8.36 16.42
CA GLU A 539 13.17 -7.57 15.57
C GLU A 539 12.47 -6.93 14.35
N GLY A 540 11.18 -7.21 14.17
CA GLY A 540 10.36 -6.64 13.09
C GLY A 540 10.08 -5.16 13.29
N GLY A 541 10.08 -4.39 12.21
CA GLY A 541 9.96 -2.94 12.25
C GLY A 541 8.57 -2.42 12.63
N PHE A 542 7.52 -3.31 12.64
CA PHE A 542 6.14 -2.87 12.82
C PHE A 542 5.29 -3.83 13.68
N ASN A 543 5.89 -4.44 14.71
CA ASN A 543 5.19 -5.38 15.56
C ASN A 543 4.37 -4.69 16.65
N LEU A 544 3.12 -4.37 16.35
CA LEU A 544 2.18 -3.76 17.29
C LEU A 544 1.49 -4.77 18.23
N SER A 545 1.62 -6.07 17.99
CA SER A 545 1.04 -7.08 18.88
C SER A 545 1.93 -7.43 20.07
N GLN A 546 3.19 -7.02 20.06
CA GLN A 546 4.19 -7.38 21.07
C GLN A 546 4.17 -8.88 21.43
N ASN A 547 3.91 -9.72 20.43
CA ASN A 547 3.66 -11.16 20.59
C ASN A 547 4.87 -11.94 21.09
N TRP A 548 6.07 -11.34 21.15
CA TRP A 548 7.22 -11.94 21.84
C TRP A 548 7.00 -12.15 23.36
N ASN A 549 5.94 -11.55 23.91
CA ASN A 549 5.50 -11.77 25.29
C ASN A 549 4.54 -12.98 25.43
N ASP A 550 4.05 -13.55 24.32
CA ASP A 550 3.14 -14.70 24.31
C ASP A 550 3.94 -16.01 24.35
N ALA A 551 3.47 -16.98 25.15
CA ALA A 551 4.06 -18.32 25.21
C ALA A 551 4.08 -19.03 23.83
N ALA A 552 3.14 -18.65 22.93
CA ALA A 552 3.07 -19.17 21.56
C ALA A 552 4.16 -18.60 20.62
N TYR A 553 4.89 -17.56 21.02
CA TYR A 553 5.85 -16.87 20.15
C TYR A 553 6.97 -17.75 19.62
N ALA A 554 7.52 -18.64 20.46
CA ALA A 554 8.66 -19.48 20.07
C ALA A 554 8.36 -20.35 18.84
N ALA A 555 7.14 -20.89 18.74
CA ALA A 555 6.72 -21.70 17.61
C ALA A 555 6.60 -20.86 16.33
N PHE A 556 6.05 -19.66 16.42
CA PHE A 556 6.01 -18.71 15.29
C PHE A 556 7.42 -18.28 14.86
N LYS A 557 8.29 -17.93 15.82
CA LYS A 557 9.69 -17.51 15.54
C LYS A 557 10.45 -18.57 14.76
N LYS A 558 10.24 -19.86 15.10
CA LYS A 558 10.82 -20.99 14.35
C LYS A 558 10.36 -21.03 12.89
N LEU A 559 9.08 -20.79 12.63
CA LEU A 559 8.54 -20.71 11.27
C LEU A 559 9.10 -19.48 10.53
N SER A 560 9.12 -18.34 11.20
CA SER A 560 9.66 -17.10 10.63
C SER A 560 11.14 -17.25 10.22
N ASP A 561 11.98 -17.80 11.11
CA ASP A 561 13.40 -18.01 10.83
C ASP A 561 13.62 -19.04 9.70
N ALA A 562 12.83 -20.12 9.69
CA ALA A 562 12.88 -21.08 8.60
C ALA A 562 12.51 -20.44 7.25
N GLY A 563 11.45 -19.63 7.20
CA GLY A 563 11.03 -18.92 5.99
C GLY A 563 12.03 -17.88 5.51
N LYS A 564 12.65 -17.11 6.44
CA LYS A 564 13.69 -16.13 6.10
C LYS A 564 14.93 -16.78 5.47
N ASN A 565 15.28 -18.00 5.87
CA ASN A 565 16.48 -18.69 5.43
C ASN A 565 16.24 -19.69 4.27
N GLU A 566 14.98 -19.97 3.91
CA GLU A 566 14.65 -20.87 2.80
C GLU A 566 14.87 -20.18 1.46
N THR A 567 15.69 -20.77 0.59
CA THR A 567 16.00 -20.24 -0.73
C THR A 567 15.15 -20.84 -1.86
N ASN A 568 14.52 -21.98 -1.61
CA ASN A 568 13.54 -22.55 -2.54
C ASN A 568 12.19 -21.85 -2.36
N ARG A 569 11.76 -21.11 -3.35
CA ARG A 569 10.57 -20.26 -3.26
C ARG A 569 9.27 -21.02 -2.94
N ALA A 570 9.10 -22.23 -3.45
CA ALA A 570 7.91 -23.04 -3.19
C ALA A 570 7.88 -23.56 -1.75
N LYS A 571 9.03 -23.99 -1.21
CA LYS A 571 9.16 -24.39 0.19
C LYS A 571 8.98 -23.20 1.11
N GLN A 572 9.57 -22.07 0.79
CA GLN A 572 9.41 -20.80 1.51
C GLN A 572 7.92 -20.41 1.62
N ALA A 573 7.20 -20.45 0.49
CA ALA A 573 5.77 -20.16 0.47
C ALA A 573 4.95 -21.13 1.35
N SER A 574 5.33 -22.41 1.39
CA SER A 574 4.68 -23.38 2.28
C SER A 574 4.86 -23.04 3.75
N ILE A 575 6.04 -22.53 4.12
CA ILE A 575 6.33 -22.08 5.49
C ILE A 575 5.51 -20.82 5.81
N TRP A 576 5.44 -19.86 4.90
CA TRP A 576 4.66 -18.63 5.10
C TRP A 576 3.17 -18.89 5.27
N LYS A 577 2.60 -19.87 4.55
CA LYS A 577 1.21 -20.31 4.73
C LYS A 577 0.95 -20.88 6.12
N GLN A 578 1.90 -21.66 6.67
CA GLN A 578 1.81 -22.18 8.03
C GLN A 578 1.94 -21.06 9.07
N ALA A 579 2.88 -20.15 8.86
CA ALA A 579 3.08 -19.00 9.75
C ALA A 579 1.87 -18.05 9.76
N SER A 580 1.25 -17.80 8.61
CA SER A 580 0.00 -17.04 8.49
C SER A 580 -1.14 -17.66 9.30
N GLN A 581 -1.38 -18.98 9.13
CA GLN A 581 -2.39 -19.71 9.89
C GLN A 581 -2.13 -19.59 11.40
N TYR A 582 -0.86 -19.78 11.79
CA TYR A 582 -0.47 -19.71 13.20
C TYR A 582 -0.77 -18.33 13.83
N VAL A 583 -0.45 -17.24 13.13
CA VAL A 583 -0.76 -15.88 13.59
C VAL A 583 -2.25 -15.69 13.83
N MET A 584 -3.08 -16.20 12.90
CA MET A 584 -4.53 -16.06 13.00
C MET A 584 -5.12 -16.94 14.10
N ASP A 585 -4.56 -18.12 14.37
CA ASP A 585 -4.97 -19.01 15.46
C ASP A 585 -4.71 -18.38 16.84
N GLN A 586 -3.69 -17.54 16.95
CA GLN A 586 -3.37 -16.80 18.18
C GLN A 586 -4.15 -15.49 18.35
N TYR A 587 -4.89 -15.04 17.33
CA TYR A 587 -5.58 -13.74 17.34
C TYR A 587 -4.65 -12.58 17.75
N TRP A 588 -3.39 -12.60 17.31
CA TRP A 588 -2.48 -11.46 17.50
C TRP A 588 -2.90 -10.25 16.68
N ILE A 589 -3.62 -10.48 15.61
CA ILE A 589 -4.42 -9.46 14.91
C ILE A 589 -5.86 -9.94 14.76
N ILE A 590 -6.76 -8.98 14.69
CA ILE A 590 -8.18 -9.24 14.43
C ILE A 590 -8.68 -8.35 13.28
N ARG A 591 -9.81 -8.76 12.69
CA ARG A 591 -10.49 -8.03 11.63
C ARG A 591 -9.57 -7.62 10.47
N PRO A 592 -8.78 -8.51 9.90
CA PRO A 592 -8.11 -8.13 8.65
C PRO A 592 -9.16 -7.74 7.61
N VAL A 593 -8.87 -6.68 6.85
CA VAL A 593 -9.68 -6.23 5.71
C VAL A 593 -8.77 -6.14 4.51
N PHE A 594 -9.17 -6.82 3.44
CA PHE A 594 -8.54 -6.70 2.14
C PHE A 594 -9.06 -5.43 1.47
N GLY A 595 -8.33 -4.34 1.66
CA GLY A 595 -8.72 -3.01 1.24
C GLY A 595 -8.77 -2.84 -0.29
N LYS A 596 -9.58 -1.89 -0.72
CA LYS A 596 -9.65 -1.41 -2.11
C LYS A 596 -9.22 0.05 -2.18
N GLN A 597 -8.73 0.42 -3.35
CA GLN A 597 -8.35 1.80 -3.67
C GLN A 597 -8.91 2.19 -5.03
N GLN A 598 -9.31 3.45 -5.15
CA GLN A 598 -9.88 4.02 -6.33
C GLN A 598 -8.89 4.96 -6.99
N PHE A 599 -8.76 4.84 -8.30
CA PHE A 599 -7.87 5.66 -9.14
C PHE A 599 -8.69 6.33 -10.25
N GLN A 600 -8.36 7.58 -10.55
CA GLN A 600 -9.04 8.39 -11.54
C GLN A 600 -8.04 9.14 -12.42
N TRP A 601 -8.40 9.31 -13.70
CA TRP A 601 -7.60 10.06 -14.66
C TRP A 601 -8.49 10.73 -15.73
N GLY A 602 -7.97 11.73 -16.39
CA GLY A 602 -8.65 12.49 -17.43
C GLY A 602 -8.79 11.73 -18.75
N SER A 603 -9.72 12.15 -19.59
CA SER A 603 -10.11 11.46 -20.82
C SER A 603 -8.98 11.32 -21.84
N LYS A 604 -8.02 12.25 -21.85
CA LYS A 604 -6.86 12.24 -22.75
C LYS A 604 -5.64 11.50 -22.20
N VAL A 605 -5.71 10.87 -21.04
CA VAL A 605 -4.64 10.01 -20.56
C VAL A 605 -4.76 8.63 -21.16
N GLY A 606 -3.69 8.12 -21.78
CA GLY A 606 -3.58 6.79 -22.34
C GLY A 606 -2.51 5.94 -21.65
N GLY A 607 -2.48 4.62 -21.94
CA GLY A 607 -1.49 3.71 -21.39
C GLY A 607 -1.68 3.35 -19.92
N VAL A 608 -2.86 3.63 -19.36
CA VAL A 608 -3.15 3.47 -17.94
C VAL A 608 -3.36 2.01 -17.58
N PHE A 609 -2.63 1.54 -16.58
CA PHE A 609 -2.85 0.24 -15.94
C PHE A 609 -2.50 0.33 -14.45
N TYR A 610 -3.13 -0.54 -13.66
CA TYR A 610 -2.76 -0.73 -12.26
C TYR A 610 -1.53 -1.63 -12.18
N TRP A 611 -0.51 -1.19 -11.45
CA TRP A 611 0.76 -1.90 -11.28
C TRP A 611 0.81 -2.53 -9.89
N GLU A 612 0.44 -3.80 -9.81
CA GLU A 612 0.20 -4.51 -8.55
C GLU A 612 1.37 -4.42 -7.55
N PRO A 613 2.65 -4.62 -7.94
CA PRO A 613 3.74 -4.62 -6.96
C PRO A 613 3.98 -3.27 -6.31
N GLN A 614 3.48 -2.19 -6.92
CA GLN A 614 3.60 -0.83 -6.39
C GLN A 614 2.28 -0.29 -5.83
N GLY A 615 1.17 -1.01 -6.02
CA GLY A 615 -0.14 -0.59 -5.54
C GLY A 615 -0.66 0.71 -6.15
N THR A 616 -0.22 1.06 -7.35
CA THR A 616 -0.55 2.34 -8.00
C THR A 616 -0.51 2.23 -9.53
N PHE A 617 -0.48 3.37 -10.21
CA PHE A 617 -0.35 3.44 -11.67
C PHE A 617 0.99 2.91 -12.19
N GLY A 618 0.98 2.28 -13.36
CA GLY A 618 2.19 2.06 -14.15
C GLY A 618 2.60 3.35 -14.87
N PHE A 619 3.18 4.29 -14.12
CA PHE A 619 3.47 5.65 -14.57
C PHE A 619 4.28 5.71 -15.88
N GLY A 620 5.28 4.83 -16.04
CA GLY A 620 6.16 4.82 -17.20
C GLY A 620 5.49 4.45 -18.54
N GLY A 621 4.22 4.02 -18.51
CA GLY A 621 3.43 3.71 -19.70
C GLY A 621 2.45 4.82 -20.12
N LEU A 622 2.31 5.86 -19.32
CA LEU A 622 1.33 6.92 -19.54
C LEU A 622 1.71 7.81 -20.72
N TYR A 623 0.71 8.19 -21.53
CA TYR A 623 0.86 9.13 -22.64
C TYR A 623 -0.37 10.02 -22.78
N VAL A 624 -0.20 11.16 -23.48
CA VAL A 624 -1.29 12.06 -23.80
C VAL A 624 -1.89 11.64 -25.16
N LYS A 625 -3.18 11.35 -25.20
CA LYS A 625 -3.90 11.05 -26.44
C LYS A 625 -4.05 12.33 -27.26
N SER A 626 -3.98 12.20 -28.55
CA SER A 626 -4.27 13.27 -29.53
C SER A 626 -5.70 13.78 -29.44
#